data_4827ba726b723170e50be60812205475
#
_entry.id   4827ba726b723170e50be60812205475
#
_cell.length_a   1.000
_cell.length_b   1.000
_cell.length_c   1.000
_cell.angle_alpha   90.00
_cell.angle_beta   90.00
_cell.angle_gamma   90.00
#
_symmetry.space_group_name_H-M   'P 1'
#
loop_
_entity.id
_entity.type
_entity.pdbx_description
1 polymer ?
#
loop_
_entity_poly.entity_id
_entity_poly.type
_entity_poly.pdbx_seq_one_letter_code
_entity_poly.pdbx_strand_id
1 'polypeptide(L)'
;ENARIRNNLADGINFAQGTKNSTVKNSNIRGNGDDGLAIWSSISDGTNAAAEENNKFLNNTIESGWRAAGIGIFGGKGHEISGNLIKDVFAGAGIRVNTVFAGHNFDLNDSGIKIHDNTILRSGTTNDLYNLHRGAIDFQQVRGTIKNVAIYDNKLLNTLAEPVITKNFEMGDNGNGEIRLSNNTIDNK
;
A
#
# COMPACT_ATOMS: atom_id res chain seq x y z
N GLU A 1 17.47 3.77 7.28
CA GLU A 1 17.69 2.45 6.70
C GLU A 1 18.23 1.44 7.72
N ASN A 2 18.16 0.14 7.39
CA ASN A 2 18.67 -0.97 8.24
C ASN A 2 18.02 -1.01 9.65
N ALA A 3 16.78 -0.54 9.76
CA ALA A 3 16.06 -0.48 11.02
C ALA A 3 15.38 -1.81 11.34
N ARG A 4 15.18 -2.05 12.64
CA ARG A 4 14.32 -3.12 13.15
C ARG A 4 13.18 -2.50 13.96
N ILE A 5 11.96 -2.58 13.43
CA ILE A 5 10.77 -1.99 14.04
C ILE A 5 9.81 -3.10 14.42
N ARG A 6 9.42 -3.15 15.67
CA ARG A 6 8.72 -4.30 16.24
C ARG A 6 7.60 -3.90 17.19
N ASN A 7 6.47 -4.59 17.04
CA ASN A 7 5.41 -4.63 18.05
C ASN A 7 4.85 -3.26 18.46
N ASN A 8 4.77 -2.31 17.54
CA ASN A 8 4.07 -1.08 17.77
C ASN A 8 2.55 -1.35 17.82
N LEU A 9 1.80 -0.61 18.62
CA LEU A 9 0.34 -0.71 18.64
C LEU A 9 -0.32 -0.08 17.41
N ALA A 10 0.35 0.84 16.75
CA ALA A 10 -0.05 1.49 15.51
C ALA A 10 0.91 1.08 14.37
N ASP A 11 1.15 1.98 13.43
CA ASP A 11 2.04 1.74 12.29
C ASP A 11 3.48 1.43 12.71
N GLY A 12 4.18 0.69 11.90
CA GLY A 12 5.62 0.55 12.02
C GLY A 12 6.32 1.88 11.74
N ILE A 13 6.07 2.46 10.56
CA ILE A 13 6.49 3.81 10.17
C ILE A 13 5.34 4.42 9.37
N ASN A 14 5.00 5.67 9.68
CA ASN A 14 4.03 6.44 8.90
C ASN A 14 4.67 7.74 8.38
N PHE A 15 4.65 7.93 7.08
CA PHE A 15 4.97 9.19 6.43
C PHE A 15 3.69 10.01 6.31
N ALA A 16 3.56 11.04 7.13
CA ALA A 16 2.38 11.89 7.26
C ALA A 16 2.77 13.35 7.30
N GLN A 17 1.75 14.23 7.26
CA GLN A 17 1.87 15.68 7.45
C GLN A 17 2.89 16.37 6.51
N GLY A 18 2.83 15.98 5.22
CA GLY A 18 3.65 16.60 4.19
C GLY A 18 5.07 16.05 4.08
N THR A 19 5.32 14.84 4.58
CA THR A 19 6.62 14.17 4.42
C THR A 19 6.99 14.03 2.95
N LYS A 20 8.21 14.48 2.59
CA LYS A 20 8.71 14.45 1.22
C LYS A 20 10.12 13.87 1.12
N ASN A 21 10.40 13.25 -0.04
CA ASN A 21 11.74 12.77 -0.41
C ASN A 21 12.37 11.85 0.65
N SER A 22 11.54 11.12 1.36
CA SER A 22 11.96 10.26 2.46
C SER A 22 11.98 8.78 2.05
N THR A 23 12.89 8.01 2.62
CA THR A 23 13.07 6.62 2.25
C THR A 23 13.18 5.71 3.46
N VAL A 24 12.41 4.63 3.48
CA VAL A 24 12.65 3.46 4.32
C VAL A 24 13.24 2.37 3.45
N LYS A 25 14.45 1.89 3.77
CA LYS A 25 15.04 0.81 2.99
C LYS A 25 15.80 -0.21 3.86
N ASN A 26 15.90 -1.42 3.32
CA ASN A 26 16.66 -2.53 3.92
C ASN A 26 16.28 -2.80 5.39
N SER A 27 15.03 -2.54 5.75
CA SER A 27 14.55 -2.60 7.13
C SER A 27 13.63 -3.79 7.35
N ASN A 28 13.54 -4.24 8.59
CA ASN A 28 12.64 -5.31 8.99
C ASN A 28 11.56 -4.78 9.94
N ILE A 29 10.32 -4.83 9.49
CA ILE A 29 9.13 -4.31 10.16
C ILE A 29 8.23 -5.49 10.51
N ARG A 30 7.92 -5.69 11.80
CA ARG A 30 7.18 -6.90 12.21
C ARG A 30 6.24 -6.68 13.38
N GLY A 31 5.08 -7.34 13.30
CA GLY A 31 4.15 -7.45 14.42
C GLY A 31 3.51 -6.13 14.82
N ASN A 32 3.33 -5.20 13.89
CA ASN A 32 2.69 -3.92 14.18
C ASN A 32 1.17 -4.03 14.13
N GLY A 33 0.50 -3.18 14.90
CA GLY A 33 -0.94 -3.22 15.09
C GLY A 33 -1.75 -2.47 14.04
N ASP A 34 -1.10 -1.64 13.25
CA ASP A 34 -1.69 -0.99 12.07
C ASP A 34 -0.82 -1.32 10.86
N ASP A 35 -0.71 -0.44 9.86
CA ASP A 35 0.10 -0.73 8.69
C ASP A 35 1.58 -0.94 9.06
N GLY A 36 2.23 -1.87 8.40
CA GLY A 36 3.68 -2.06 8.59
C GLY A 36 4.44 -0.80 8.18
N LEU A 37 4.17 -0.29 6.99
CA LEU A 37 4.64 1.00 6.47
C LEU A 37 3.45 1.76 5.89
N ALA A 38 3.32 3.05 6.17
CA ALA A 38 2.26 3.88 5.63
C ALA A 38 2.76 5.17 4.98
N ILE A 39 2.05 5.61 3.94
CA ILE A 39 2.08 6.97 3.41
C ILE A 39 0.67 7.52 3.55
N TRP A 40 0.49 8.46 4.46
CA TRP A 40 -0.83 8.94 4.86
C TRP A 40 -1.02 10.41 4.48
N SER A 41 -1.38 10.64 3.22
CA SER A 41 -1.58 11.96 2.63
C SER A 41 -2.97 12.51 2.96
N SER A 42 -3.27 12.63 4.25
CA SER A 42 -4.59 12.98 4.77
C SER A 42 -4.59 14.31 5.52
N ILE A 43 -5.74 14.98 5.47
CA ILE A 43 -6.05 16.17 6.27
C ILE A 43 -7.11 15.86 7.34
N SER A 44 -7.46 14.60 7.54
CA SER A 44 -8.53 14.20 8.49
C SER A 44 -8.15 14.38 9.95
N ASP A 45 -6.89 14.60 10.27
CA ASP A 45 -6.41 14.98 11.60
C ASP A 45 -6.57 16.48 11.92
N GLY A 46 -7.18 17.24 11.00
CA GLY A 46 -7.36 18.69 11.14
C GLY A 46 -6.15 19.54 10.77
N THR A 47 -5.08 18.92 10.28
CA THR A 47 -3.93 19.66 9.77
C THR A 47 -4.19 20.17 8.35
N ASN A 48 -3.52 21.25 7.95
CA ASN A 48 -3.46 21.71 6.57
C ASN A 48 -2.12 21.34 5.93
N ALA A 49 -1.61 20.18 6.26
CA ALA A 49 -0.34 19.70 5.73
C ALA A 49 -0.39 19.57 4.20
N ALA A 50 0.73 19.80 3.56
CA ALA A 50 0.88 19.55 2.13
C ALA A 50 0.83 18.03 1.84
N ALA A 51 0.60 17.68 0.57
CA ALA A 51 0.67 16.28 0.14
C ALA A 51 2.05 15.66 0.40
N GLU A 52 2.07 14.38 0.72
CA GLU A 52 3.27 13.56 0.73
C GLU A 52 3.79 13.41 -0.70
N GLU A 53 5.10 13.58 -0.89
CA GLU A 53 5.70 13.55 -2.22
C GLU A 53 7.00 12.74 -2.26
N ASN A 54 7.19 11.96 -3.33
CA ASN A 54 8.43 11.28 -3.66
C ASN A 54 9.00 10.41 -2.54
N ASN A 55 8.15 9.80 -1.74
CA ASN A 55 8.58 8.90 -0.67
C ASN A 55 8.78 7.48 -1.20
N LYS A 56 9.69 6.73 -0.57
CA LYS A 56 10.09 5.42 -1.07
C LYS A 56 10.13 4.36 0.04
N PHE A 57 9.61 3.17 -0.27
CA PHE A 57 9.77 1.96 0.53
C PHE A 57 10.51 0.91 -0.31
N LEU A 58 11.80 0.69 -0.02
CA LEU A 58 12.70 -0.09 -0.86
C LEU A 58 13.33 -1.27 -0.11
N ASN A 59 13.20 -2.47 -0.66
CA ASN A 59 13.90 -3.66 -0.17
C ASN A 59 13.67 -3.95 1.34
N ASN A 60 12.49 -3.69 1.85
CA ASN A 60 12.14 -3.98 3.24
C ASN A 60 11.52 -5.38 3.36
N THR A 61 11.61 -5.96 4.54
CA THR A 61 10.82 -7.13 4.93
C THR A 61 9.73 -6.67 5.91
N ILE A 62 8.47 -6.84 5.52
CA ILE A 62 7.29 -6.50 6.32
C ILE A 62 6.53 -7.79 6.60
N GLU A 63 6.30 -8.09 7.88
CA GLU A 63 5.72 -9.37 8.26
C GLU A 63 4.83 -9.31 9.51
N SER A 64 3.86 -10.21 9.55
CA SER A 64 3.03 -10.47 10.72
C SER A 64 2.31 -9.22 11.27
N GLY A 65 1.82 -8.34 10.38
CA GLY A 65 0.85 -7.30 10.76
C GLY A 65 -0.44 -7.95 11.24
N TRP A 66 -1.01 -7.47 12.37
CA TRP A 66 -2.12 -8.19 13.00
C TRP A 66 -3.45 -7.45 12.93
N ARG A 67 -3.54 -6.26 12.32
CA ARG A 67 -4.79 -5.51 12.18
C ARG A 67 -5.01 -4.89 10.81
N ALA A 68 -3.98 -4.42 10.14
CA ALA A 68 -4.10 -3.69 8.88
C ALA A 68 -3.11 -4.18 7.81
N ALA A 69 -2.74 -3.36 6.84
CA ALA A 69 -1.94 -3.78 5.70
C ALA A 69 -0.44 -3.92 6.01
N GLY A 70 0.25 -4.66 5.18
CA GLY A 70 1.71 -4.63 5.17
C GLY A 70 2.23 -3.25 4.77
N ILE A 71 1.71 -2.71 3.67
CA ILE A 71 1.98 -1.33 3.23
C ILE A 71 0.65 -0.64 2.89
N GLY A 72 0.39 0.53 3.50
CA GLY A 72 -0.75 1.38 3.23
C GLY A 72 -0.37 2.65 2.47
N ILE A 73 -1.09 2.99 1.40
CA ILE A 73 -0.88 4.20 0.60
C ILE A 73 -2.23 4.92 0.48
N PHE A 74 -2.31 6.11 1.08
CA PHE A 74 -3.53 6.89 1.22
C PHE A 74 -3.42 8.25 0.52
N GLY A 75 -3.00 8.25 -0.75
CA GLY A 75 -2.82 9.45 -1.55
C GLY A 75 -1.36 9.89 -1.71
N GLY A 76 -1.19 11.14 -2.10
CA GLY A 76 0.12 11.73 -2.41
C GLY A 76 0.58 11.44 -3.85
N LYS A 77 1.85 11.73 -4.15
CA LYS A 77 2.38 11.63 -5.52
C LYS A 77 3.85 11.24 -5.57
N GLY A 78 4.23 10.61 -6.69
CA GLY A 78 5.63 10.26 -6.97
C GLY A 78 6.22 9.18 -6.07
N HIS A 79 5.40 8.38 -5.40
CA HIS A 79 5.89 7.34 -4.49
C HIS A 79 6.40 6.11 -5.24
N GLU A 80 7.38 5.44 -4.64
CA GLU A 80 7.95 4.19 -5.16
C GLU A 80 7.98 3.12 -4.07
N ILE A 81 7.33 1.99 -4.33
CA ILE A 81 7.25 0.83 -3.46
C ILE A 81 7.87 -0.35 -4.20
N SER A 82 9.10 -0.70 -3.89
CA SER A 82 9.86 -1.62 -4.73
C SER A 82 10.75 -2.60 -3.95
N GLY A 83 10.85 -3.82 -4.46
CA GLY A 83 11.74 -4.84 -3.93
C GLY A 83 11.38 -5.34 -2.53
N ASN A 84 10.20 -5.02 -2.00
CA ASN A 84 9.84 -5.42 -0.65
C ASN A 84 9.36 -6.88 -0.61
N LEU A 85 9.70 -7.57 0.47
CA LEU A 85 9.10 -8.84 0.85
C LEU A 85 8.01 -8.57 1.90
N ILE A 86 6.75 -8.75 1.52
CA ILE A 86 5.59 -8.58 2.39
C ILE A 86 4.99 -9.95 2.61
N LYS A 87 4.92 -10.40 3.86
CA LYS A 87 4.45 -11.76 4.13
C LYS A 87 3.68 -11.88 5.43
N ASP A 88 2.78 -12.88 5.45
CA ASP A 88 2.04 -13.25 6.64
C ASP A 88 1.21 -12.08 7.22
N VAL A 89 0.56 -11.31 6.33
CA VAL A 89 -0.38 -10.25 6.72
C VAL A 89 -1.78 -10.84 6.67
N PHE A 90 -2.27 -11.30 7.81
CA PHE A 90 -3.50 -12.11 7.90
C PHE A 90 -4.77 -11.30 8.14
N ALA A 91 -4.65 -10.07 8.60
CA ALA A 91 -5.80 -9.22 8.97
C ALA A 91 -6.03 -8.08 7.98
N GLY A 92 -5.27 -8.00 6.92
CA GLY A 92 -5.37 -6.93 5.93
C GLY A 92 -4.74 -7.30 4.58
N ALA A 93 -4.60 -6.32 3.73
CA ALA A 93 -3.91 -6.47 2.45
C ALA A 93 -2.39 -6.58 2.61
N GLY A 94 -1.73 -7.20 1.65
CA GLY A 94 -0.28 -7.05 1.53
C GLY A 94 0.08 -5.59 1.23
N ILE A 95 -0.48 -5.04 0.15
CA ILE A 95 -0.40 -3.61 -0.19
C ILE A 95 -1.81 -3.08 -0.37
N ARG A 96 -2.12 -1.97 0.30
CA ARG A 96 -3.41 -1.29 0.21
C ARG A 96 -3.25 0.11 -0.36
N VAL A 97 -4.03 0.42 -1.40
CA VAL A 97 -4.11 1.74 -2.02
C VAL A 97 -5.55 2.24 -1.91
N ASN A 98 -5.79 3.33 -1.21
CA ASN A 98 -7.17 3.76 -1.04
C ASN A 98 -7.31 5.27 -0.78
N THR A 99 -8.56 5.74 -0.92
CA THR A 99 -8.98 7.11 -0.65
C THR A 99 -10.02 7.18 0.47
N VAL A 100 -9.89 6.34 1.50
CA VAL A 100 -10.83 6.29 2.62
C VAL A 100 -10.76 7.53 3.50
N PHE A 101 -9.62 8.18 3.56
CA PHE A 101 -9.43 9.44 4.27
C PHE A 101 -9.60 10.65 3.33
N ALA A 102 -10.10 11.76 3.86
CA ALA A 102 -10.07 13.03 3.17
C ALA A 102 -8.63 13.55 3.09
N GLY A 103 -8.23 14.08 1.94
CA GLY A 103 -6.88 14.61 1.79
C GLY A 103 -6.40 14.73 0.35
N HIS A 104 -5.10 14.64 0.17
CA HIS A 104 -4.43 14.77 -1.10
C HIS A 104 -4.45 13.42 -1.83
N ASN A 105 -5.53 13.17 -2.54
CA ASN A 105 -5.73 11.94 -3.31
C ASN A 105 -4.77 11.85 -4.51
N PHE A 106 -4.81 10.74 -5.19
CA PHE A 106 -3.98 10.45 -6.36
C PHE A 106 -4.42 11.31 -7.56
N ASP A 107 -3.49 11.95 -8.26
CA ASP A 107 -3.77 12.81 -9.41
C ASP A 107 -3.12 12.29 -10.69
N LEU A 108 -3.81 12.47 -11.83
CA LEU A 108 -3.31 12.12 -13.16
C LEU A 108 -2.16 13.02 -13.63
N ASN A 109 -2.15 14.26 -13.20
CA ASN A 109 -1.20 15.26 -13.65
C ASN A 109 0.12 15.26 -12.89
N ASP A 110 0.19 14.46 -11.83
CA ASP A 110 1.36 14.35 -10.99
C ASP A 110 2.26 13.17 -11.38
N SER A 111 3.46 13.15 -10.81
CA SER A 111 4.32 11.98 -10.85
C SER A 111 3.59 10.78 -10.23
N GLY A 112 3.36 9.75 -11.03
CA GLY A 112 2.58 8.59 -10.62
C GLY A 112 3.22 7.78 -9.50
N ILE A 113 2.43 6.91 -8.90
CA ILE A 113 2.89 5.95 -7.91
C ILE A 113 3.33 4.67 -8.63
N LYS A 114 4.48 4.13 -8.23
CA LYS A 114 5.04 2.89 -8.77
C LYS A 114 5.11 1.83 -7.68
N ILE A 115 4.52 0.67 -7.96
CA ILE A 115 4.53 -0.50 -7.08
C ILE A 115 5.09 -1.66 -7.91
N HIS A 116 6.35 -2.03 -7.69
CA HIS A 116 7.00 -3.00 -8.56
C HIS A 116 8.06 -3.87 -7.85
N ASP A 117 8.37 -4.98 -8.48
CA ASP A 117 9.39 -5.93 -7.97
C ASP A 117 9.15 -6.42 -6.54
N ASN A 118 7.93 -6.27 -5.99
CA ASN A 118 7.63 -6.75 -4.66
C ASN A 118 7.24 -8.23 -4.69
N THR A 119 7.54 -8.93 -3.60
CA THR A 119 7.00 -10.27 -3.34
C THR A 119 6.00 -10.17 -2.20
N ILE A 120 4.75 -10.52 -2.47
CA ILE A 120 3.65 -10.56 -1.51
C ILE A 120 3.27 -12.03 -1.31
N LEU A 121 3.51 -12.52 -0.11
CA LEU A 121 3.37 -13.94 0.22
C LEU A 121 2.41 -14.13 1.39
N ARG A 122 1.42 -15.00 1.24
CA ARG A 122 0.42 -15.33 2.27
C ARG A 122 -0.15 -14.08 2.95
N SER A 123 -0.67 -13.16 2.14
CA SER A 123 -1.28 -11.93 2.60
C SER A 123 -2.68 -11.78 2.00
N GLY A 124 -3.48 -10.92 2.59
CA GLY A 124 -4.90 -10.77 2.30
C GLY A 124 -5.76 -11.44 3.37
N THR A 125 -7.05 -11.20 3.33
CA THR A 125 -8.02 -11.82 4.24
C THR A 125 -9.41 -11.84 3.65
N THR A 126 -10.19 -12.85 3.98
CA THR A 126 -11.61 -12.90 3.62
C THR A 126 -12.47 -12.02 4.56
N ASN A 127 -11.94 -11.62 5.70
CA ASN A 127 -12.66 -10.80 6.67
C ASN A 127 -11.69 -9.99 7.53
N ASP A 128 -11.57 -8.69 7.24
CA ASP A 128 -10.79 -7.75 8.07
C ASP A 128 -11.61 -7.23 9.26
N LEU A 129 -11.05 -6.31 10.02
CA LEU A 129 -11.70 -5.66 11.17
C LEU A 129 -13.04 -4.97 10.82
N TYR A 130 -13.26 -4.65 9.56
CA TYR A 130 -14.47 -3.98 9.05
C TYR A 130 -15.40 -4.93 8.29
N ASN A 131 -15.22 -6.25 8.42
CA ASN A 131 -15.94 -7.27 7.67
C ASN A 131 -15.78 -7.13 6.13
N LEU A 132 -14.61 -6.78 5.69
CA LEU A 132 -14.28 -6.62 4.28
C LEU A 132 -13.21 -7.61 3.83
N HIS A 133 -13.35 -8.11 2.62
CA HIS A 133 -12.30 -8.86 1.95
C HIS A 133 -11.15 -7.93 1.57
N ARG A 134 -9.90 -8.41 1.71
CA ARG A 134 -8.69 -7.71 1.30
C ARG A 134 -7.82 -8.63 0.45
N GLY A 135 -7.46 -8.16 -0.73
CA GLY A 135 -6.54 -8.88 -1.61
C GLY A 135 -5.09 -8.82 -1.14
N ALA A 136 -4.21 -9.55 -1.80
CA ALA A 136 -2.78 -9.32 -1.65
C ALA A 136 -2.43 -7.87 -2.06
N ILE A 137 -3.06 -7.36 -3.11
CA ILE A 137 -3.13 -5.93 -3.44
C ILE A 137 -4.59 -5.50 -3.41
N ASP A 138 -4.91 -4.44 -2.68
CA ASP A 138 -6.28 -3.98 -2.45
C ASP A 138 -6.44 -2.50 -2.82
N PHE A 139 -7.41 -2.20 -3.67
CA PHE A 139 -7.79 -0.84 -4.08
C PHE A 139 -9.18 -0.51 -3.56
N GLN A 140 -9.34 0.68 -2.99
CA GLN A 140 -10.64 1.14 -2.55
C GLN A 140 -10.82 2.64 -2.75
N GLN A 141 -11.78 3.04 -3.58
CA GLN A 141 -12.18 4.44 -3.74
C GLN A 141 -13.36 4.77 -2.82
N VAL A 142 -13.22 5.81 -2.04
CA VAL A 142 -14.28 6.29 -1.12
C VAL A 142 -14.46 7.82 -1.22
N ARG A 143 -13.41 8.60 -1.01
CA ARG A 143 -13.45 10.07 -0.93
C ARG A 143 -12.69 10.77 -2.06
N GLY A 144 -12.33 10.05 -3.09
CA GLY A 144 -11.60 10.57 -4.23
C GLY A 144 -11.23 9.44 -5.17
N THR A 145 -10.55 9.75 -6.23
CA THR A 145 -10.16 8.79 -7.26
C THR A 145 -8.75 8.27 -7.02
N ILE A 146 -8.51 7.03 -7.43
CA ILE A 146 -7.18 6.45 -7.50
C ILE A 146 -6.74 6.52 -8.96
N LYS A 147 -5.71 7.30 -9.24
CA LYS A 147 -5.22 7.54 -10.60
C LYS A 147 -3.71 7.45 -10.65
N ASN A 148 -3.19 7.20 -11.85
CA ASN A 148 -1.77 7.19 -12.15
C ASN A 148 -0.94 6.28 -11.23
N VAL A 149 -1.45 5.05 -11.00
CA VAL A 149 -0.76 4.00 -10.24
C VAL A 149 -0.31 2.90 -11.19
N ALA A 150 0.98 2.63 -11.26
CA ALA A 150 1.55 1.55 -12.06
C ALA A 150 2.01 0.40 -11.16
N ILE A 151 1.55 -0.82 -11.46
CA ILE A 151 1.82 -2.03 -10.68
C ILE A 151 2.38 -3.09 -11.63
N TYR A 152 3.66 -3.39 -11.49
CA TYR A 152 4.31 -4.27 -12.44
C TYR A 152 5.41 -5.11 -11.81
N ASP A 153 5.69 -6.24 -12.42
CA ASP A 153 6.77 -7.16 -12.02
C ASP A 153 6.69 -7.64 -10.55
N ASN A 154 5.49 -7.60 -9.94
CA ASN A 154 5.30 -8.13 -8.60
C ASN A 154 4.98 -9.64 -8.63
N LYS A 155 5.29 -10.30 -7.51
CA LYS A 155 4.95 -11.71 -7.27
C LYS A 155 3.90 -11.79 -6.15
N LEU A 156 2.71 -12.31 -6.48
CA LEU A 156 1.62 -12.53 -5.54
C LEU A 156 1.51 -14.05 -5.31
N LEU A 157 1.98 -14.51 -4.17
CA LEU A 157 2.21 -15.94 -3.92
C LEU A 157 1.35 -16.44 -2.75
N ASN A 158 0.65 -17.55 -2.96
CA ASN A 158 -0.16 -18.21 -1.93
C ASN A 158 -1.06 -17.21 -1.18
N THR A 159 -1.77 -16.39 -1.92
CA THR A 159 -2.65 -15.35 -1.36
C THR A 159 -3.76 -15.97 -0.52
N LEU A 160 -4.12 -15.33 0.59
CA LEU A 160 -5.13 -15.85 1.53
C LEU A 160 -6.57 -15.51 1.11
N ALA A 161 -6.69 -14.58 0.17
CA ALA A 161 -7.92 -14.19 -0.52
C ALA A 161 -7.58 -13.96 -2.00
N GLU A 162 -8.35 -13.14 -2.71
CA GLU A 162 -8.04 -12.82 -4.10
C GLU A 162 -6.68 -12.09 -4.22
N PRO A 163 -5.95 -12.33 -5.30
CA PRO A 163 -4.67 -11.65 -5.53
C PRO A 163 -4.81 -10.13 -5.61
N VAL A 164 -5.83 -9.64 -6.32
CA VAL A 164 -6.12 -8.22 -6.47
C VAL A 164 -7.61 -7.98 -6.26
N ILE A 165 -7.96 -7.05 -5.38
CA ILE A 165 -9.35 -6.64 -5.15
C ILE A 165 -9.50 -5.15 -5.48
N THR A 166 -10.60 -4.81 -6.14
CA THR A 166 -11.02 -3.44 -6.38
C THR A 166 -12.39 -3.20 -5.74
N LYS A 167 -12.55 -2.05 -5.07
CA LYS A 167 -13.81 -1.66 -4.44
C LYS A 167 -14.19 -0.26 -4.86
N ASN A 168 -15.45 -0.12 -5.30
CA ASN A 168 -16.06 1.12 -5.76
C ASN A 168 -15.50 1.70 -7.07
N PHE A 169 -14.74 0.93 -7.82
CA PHE A 169 -14.32 1.26 -9.17
C PHE A 169 -13.90 -0.01 -9.93
N GLU A 170 -13.86 0.09 -11.24
CA GLU A 170 -13.28 -0.94 -12.09
C GLU A 170 -11.87 -0.56 -12.50
N MET A 171 -11.01 -1.56 -12.68
CA MET A 171 -9.68 -1.34 -13.22
C MET A 171 -9.82 -0.82 -14.64
N GLY A 172 -9.39 0.39 -14.87
CA GLY A 172 -9.40 1.00 -16.19
C GLY A 172 -8.48 0.26 -17.16
N ASP A 173 -8.94 0.17 -18.40
CA ASP A 173 -8.10 -0.30 -19.48
C ASP A 173 -6.93 0.68 -19.70
N ASN A 174 -5.80 0.18 -20.12
CA ASN A 174 -4.48 0.86 -20.22
C ASN A 174 -4.44 2.27 -20.83
N GLY A 175 -5.58 2.83 -21.24
CA GLY A 175 -5.68 4.14 -21.88
C GLY A 175 -6.02 5.31 -20.98
N ASN A 176 -6.58 5.09 -19.80
CA ASN A 176 -7.16 6.17 -18.98
C ASN A 176 -6.25 6.69 -17.85
N GLY A 177 -5.01 6.22 -17.78
CA GLY A 177 -4.04 6.73 -16.81
C GLY A 177 -4.36 6.42 -15.34
N GLU A 178 -5.36 5.59 -15.04
CA GLU A 178 -5.79 5.28 -13.69
C GLU A 178 -4.87 4.24 -13.03
N ILE A 179 -5.20 2.97 -13.12
CA ILE A 179 -4.36 1.90 -12.57
C ILE A 179 -3.91 0.97 -13.71
N ARG A 180 -2.62 0.75 -13.81
CA ARG A 180 -2.02 -0.12 -14.82
C ARG A 180 -1.38 -1.34 -14.17
N LEU A 181 -1.79 -2.52 -14.59
CA LEU A 181 -1.20 -3.80 -14.19
C LEU A 181 -0.42 -4.40 -15.36
N SER A 182 0.84 -4.77 -15.15
CA SER A 182 1.63 -5.48 -16.16
C SER A 182 2.65 -6.43 -15.53
N ASN A 183 2.91 -7.54 -16.18
CA ASN A 183 3.92 -8.54 -15.84
C ASN A 183 3.89 -9.08 -14.39
N ASN A 184 2.76 -8.95 -13.69
CA ASN A 184 2.68 -9.48 -12.32
C ASN A 184 2.47 -11.00 -12.38
N THR A 185 3.20 -11.73 -11.55
CA THR A 185 3.07 -13.18 -11.41
C THR A 185 2.11 -13.51 -10.28
N ILE A 186 1.13 -14.36 -10.53
CA ILE A 186 0.20 -14.89 -9.55
C ILE A 186 0.39 -16.40 -9.47
N ASP A 187 0.74 -16.92 -8.31
CA ASP A 187 0.91 -18.35 -8.06
C ASP A 187 0.31 -18.73 -6.70
N ASN A 188 -0.76 -19.48 -6.75
CA ASN A 188 -1.48 -19.99 -5.58
C ASN A 188 -1.42 -21.53 -5.62
N LYS A 189 -0.37 -22.09 -5.05
CA LYS A 189 -0.17 -23.53 -4.93
C LYS A 189 -0.71 -24.09 -3.64
#